data_dfe6004cecdb44e8774b39c4a5a95e2d
#
_entry.id   dfe6004cecdb44e8774b39c4a5a95e2d
#
_cell.length_a   1.000
_cell.length_b   1.000
_cell.length_c   1.000
_cell.angle_alpha   90.00
_cell.angle_beta   90.00
_cell.angle_gamma   90.00
#
_symmetry.space_group_name_H-M   'P 1'
#
loop_
_entity.id
_entity.type
_entity.pdbx_description
1 polymer ?
#
loop_
_entity_poly.entity_id
_entity_poly.type
_entity_poly.pdbx_seq_one_letter_code
_entity_poly.pdbx_strand_id
1 'polypeptide(L)'
;MPHKKNPVLSENLCGLARVVRANSIAALENIPLWHERDISHSSAERIIFPDSLTLIDFMLSRFNGIVQNLNVHEKNMLKNTDKFGGIVFSQKVLLKLIEKGLTREEAYRIVQRNAIDAFENDGDFRVNLLNDEDVTKLLTHVEIDEIFNKEEFLKNINKIYERILN
;
A
#
# COMPACT_ATOMS: atom_id res chain seq x y z
N MET A 1 8.41 -19.23 20.69
CA MET A 1 7.11 -19.06 21.38
C MET A 1 6.02 -19.64 20.49
N PRO A 2 5.21 -20.61 20.93
CA PRO A 2 4.26 -21.34 20.07
C PRO A 2 3.15 -20.47 19.44
N HIS A 3 2.87 -19.32 20.05
CA HIS A 3 1.81 -18.39 19.59
C HIS A 3 2.32 -17.30 18.64
N LYS A 4 3.63 -17.20 18.42
CA LYS A 4 4.23 -16.18 17.56
C LYS A 4 4.24 -16.65 16.10
N LYS A 5 3.53 -15.93 15.25
CA LYS A 5 3.47 -16.17 13.80
C LYS A 5 4.35 -15.14 13.10
N ASN A 6 5.59 -15.53 12.77
CA ASN A 6 6.47 -14.70 11.96
C ASN A 6 6.29 -15.01 10.48
N PRO A 7 6.36 -14.04 9.57
CA PRO A 7 6.31 -14.25 8.13
C PRO A 7 7.66 -14.72 7.58
N VAL A 8 8.22 -15.82 8.15
CA VAL A 8 9.57 -16.31 7.90
C VAL A 8 9.85 -16.55 6.42
N LEU A 9 8.86 -17.07 5.68
CA LEU A 9 9.01 -17.32 4.25
C LEU A 9 9.21 -16.02 3.47
N SER A 10 8.41 -15.00 3.75
CA SER A 10 8.53 -13.68 3.11
C SER A 10 9.83 -12.97 3.51
N GLU A 11 10.23 -13.06 4.79
CA GLU A 11 11.49 -12.51 5.28
C GLU A 11 12.68 -13.15 4.57
N ASN A 12 12.66 -14.48 4.38
CA ASN A 12 13.66 -15.20 3.64
C ASN A 12 13.77 -14.70 2.19
N LEU A 13 12.66 -14.53 1.49
CA LEU A 13 12.65 -13.99 0.13
C LEU A 13 13.24 -12.57 0.06
N CYS A 14 12.90 -11.71 1.02
CA CYS A 14 13.48 -10.37 1.12
C CYS A 14 15.00 -10.40 1.34
N GLY A 15 15.49 -11.36 2.10
CA GLY A 15 16.93 -11.59 2.31
C GLY A 15 17.63 -12.02 1.02
N LEU A 16 17.10 -13.04 0.34
CA LEU A 16 17.66 -13.56 -0.91
C LEU A 16 17.62 -12.55 -2.06
N ALA A 17 16.59 -11.71 -2.12
CA ALA A 17 16.49 -10.63 -3.09
C ALA A 17 17.67 -9.63 -2.99
N ARG A 18 18.24 -9.44 -1.80
CA ARG A 18 19.43 -8.59 -1.61
C ARG A 18 20.66 -9.20 -2.27
N VAL A 19 20.82 -10.52 -2.20
CA VAL A 19 21.93 -11.24 -2.84
C VAL A 19 21.83 -11.11 -4.37
N VAL A 20 20.66 -11.40 -4.95
CA VAL A 20 20.45 -11.28 -6.40
C VAL A 20 20.71 -9.84 -6.87
N ARG A 21 20.26 -8.84 -6.10
CA ARG A 21 20.53 -7.43 -6.40
C ARG A 21 22.01 -7.07 -6.33
N ALA A 22 22.75 -7.62 -5.36
CA ALA A 22 24.19 -7.43 -5.28
C ALA A 22 24.92 -8.04 -6.48
N ASN A 23 24.51 -9.23 -6.92
CA ASN A 23 25.05 -9.89 -8.10
C ASN A 23 24.79 -9.09 -9.40
N SER A 24 23.68 -8.36 -9.48
CA SER A 24 23.40 -7.52 -10.65
C SER A 24 24.41 -6.37 -10.81
N ILE A 25 24.97 -5.87 -9.73
CA ILE A 25 26.02 -4.84 -9.78
C ILE A 25 27.28 -5.40 -10.45
N ALA A 26 27.71 -6.59 -10.04
CA ALA A 26 28.85 -7.25 -10.68
C ALA A 26 28.60 -7.54 -12.17
N ALA A 27 27.36 -7.90 -12.54
CA ALA A 27 26.99 -8.08 -13.94
C ALA A 27 27.03 -6.76 -14.75
N LEU A 28 26.61 -5.65 -14.16
CA LEU A 28 26.71 -4.32 -14.79
C LEU A 28 28.17 -3.86 -14.96
N GLU A 29 29.02 -4.14 -14.00
CA GLU A 29 30.46 -3.82 -14.07
C GLU A 29 31.20 -4.68 -15.12
N ASN A 30 30.63 -5.79 -15.58
CA ASN A 30 31.16 -6.59 -16.66
C ASN A 30 30.90 -6.02 -18.06
N ILE A 31 30.08 -4.96 -18.18
CA ILE A 31 29.75 -4.34 -19.49
C ILE A 31 30.94 -3.55 -20.06
N PRO A 32 31.65 -2.68 -19.31
CA PRO A 32 32.81 -1.98 -19.80
C PRO A 32 34.01 -2.94 -19.88
N LEU A 33 34.56 -3.08 -21.10
CA LEU A 33 35.72 -3.93 -21.37
C LEU A 33 36.97 -3.07 -21.57
N TRP A 34 38.15 -3.65 -21.28
CA TRP A 34 39.42 -3.03 -21.62
C TRP A 34 39.71 -3.18 -23.13
N HIS A 35 40.00 -2.07 -23.79
CA HIS A 35 40.19 -2.03 -25.25
C HIS A 35 38.99 -2.64 -25.99
N GLU A 36 39.23 -3.60 -26.86
CA GLU A 36 38.17 -4.27 -27.63
C GLU A 36 37.59 -5.47 -26.87
N ARG A 37 38.37 -6.12 -26.01
CA ARG A 37 37.94 -7.28 -25.23
C ARG A 37 38.95 -7.63 -24.12
N ASP A 38 38.42 -8.04 -22.99
CA ASP A 38 39.17 -8.72 -21.93
C ASP A 38 38.34 -9.90 -21.38
N ILE A 39 38.92 -10.68 -20.44
CA ILE A 39 38.27 -11.87 -19.88
C ILE A 39 37.89 -11.69 -18.40
N SER A 40 38.01 -10.49 -17.86
CA SER A 40 37.74 -10.21 -16.44
C SER A 40 36.31 -10.59 -16.02
N HIS A 41 35.32 -10.38 -16.91
CA HIS A 41 33.93 -10.73 -16.69
C HIS A 41 33.71 -12.23 -16.45
N SER A 42 34.47 -13.12 -17.13
CA SER A 42 34.25 -14.56 -17.10
C SER A 42 34.35 -15.17 -15.70
N SER A 43 35.29 -14.70 -14.87
CA SER A 43 35.45 -15.20 -13.49
C SER A 43 34.25 -14.80 -12.61
N ALA A 44 33.72 -13.58 -12.74
CA ALA A 44 32.56 -13.11 -12.00
C ALA A 44 31.28 -13.85 -12.45
N GLU A 45 31.04 -13.97 -13.76
CA GLU A 45 29.84 -14.59 -14.33
C GLU A 45 29.68 -16.06 -13.97
N ARG A 46 30.79 -16.80 -13.81
CA ARG A 46 30.77 -18.19 -13.35
C ARG A 46 30.22 -18.38 -11.94
N ILE A 47 30.23 -17.33 -11.14
CA ILE A 47 29.68 -17.29 -9.79
C ILE A 47 28.27 -16.72 -9.80
N ILE A 48 28.12 -15.49 -10.31
CA ILE A 48 26.87 -14.74 -10.17
C ILE A 48 25.70 -15.31 -10.96
N PHE A 49 25.93 -15.89 -12.15
CA PHE A 49 24.82 -16.42 -12.93
C PHE A 49 24.25 -17.73 -12.36
N PRO A 50 25.03 -18.78 -12.06
CA PRO A 50 24.49 -19.99 -11.46
C PRO A 50 23.78 -19.71 -10.13
N ASP A 51 24.38 -18.90 -9.27
CA ASP A 51 23.80 -18.57 -7.98
C ASP A 51 22.50 -17.76 -8.13
N SER A 52 22.51 -16.72 -8.98
CA SER A 52 21.32 -15.88 -9.18
C SER A 52 20.16 -16.66 -9.80
N LEU A 53 20.43 -17.50 -10.82
CA LEU A 53 19.38 -18.29 -11.45
C LEU A 53 18.78 -19.33 -10.49
N THR A 54 19.62 -20.01 -9.71
CA THR A 54 19.17 -20.95 -8.69
C THR A 54 18.35 -20.25 -7.60
N LEU A 55 18.81 -19.08 -7.14
CA LEU A 55 18.08 -18.29 -6.14
C LEU A 55 16.73 -17.80 -6.68
N ILE A 56 16.68 -17.34 -7.92
CA ILE A 56 15.43 -16.85 -8.53
C ILE A 56 14.42 -17.98 -8.66
N ASP A 57 14.83 -19.15 -9.16
CA ASP A 57 13.94 -20.32 -9.26
C ASP A 57 13.37 -20.72 -7.90
N PHE A 58 14.26 -20.84 -6.90
CA PHE A 58 13.85 -21.13 -5.52
C PHE A 58 12.89 -20.07 -4.95
N MET A 59 13.19 -18.78 -5.16
CA MET A 59 12.38 -17.67 -4.68
C MET A 59 11.00 -17.67 -5.34
N LEU A 60 10.92 -17.87 -6.65
CA LEU A 60 9.64 -17.89 -7.38
C LEU A 60 8.78 -19.08 -6.94
N SER A 61 9.37 -20.26 -6.80
CA SER A 61 8.67 -21.45 -6.29
C SER A 61 8.10 -21.21 -4.89
N ARG A 62 8.92 -20.66 -3.98
CA ARG A 62 8.47 -20.32 -2.61
C ARG A 62 7.43 -19.24 -2.59
N PHE A 63 7.57 -18.19 -3.40
CA PHE A 63 6.60 -17.10 -3.51
C PHE A 63 5.25 -17.59 -4.03
N ASN A 64 5.26 -18.46 -5.04
CA ASN A 64 4.05 -19.10 -5.53
C ASN A 64 3.31 -19.86 -4.41
N GLY A 65 4.03 -20.62 -3.59
CA GLY A 65 3.46 -21.29 -2.43
C GLY A 65 2.85 -20.34 -1.39
N ILE A 66 3.47 -19.17 -1.17
CA ILE A 66 2.92 -18.14 -0.27
C ILE A 66 1.60 -17.59 -0.83
N VAL A 67 1.57 -17.27 -2.13
CA VAL A 67 0.38 -16.68 -2.78
C VAL A 67 -0.79 -17.68 -2.81
N GLN A 68 -0.51 -18.94 -3.16
CA GLN A 68 -1.53 -19.99 -3.18
C GLN A 68 -2.17 -20.28 -1.82
N ASN A 69 -1.39 -20.09 -0.74
CA ASN A 69 -1.86 -20.34 0.63
C ASN A 69 -2.17 -19.03 1.38
N LEU A 70 -2.37 -17.93 0.67
CA LEU A 70 -2.70 -16.65 1.28
C LEU A 70 -4.07 -16.71 1.97
N ASN A 71 -4.10 -16.46 3.26
CA ASN A 71 -5.34 -16.38 4.03
C ASN A 71 -5.79 -14.92 4.17
N VAL A 72 -6.85 -14.56 3.46
CA VAL A 72 -7.41 -13.20 3.46
C VAL A 72 -8.52 -13.10 4.50
N HIS A 73 -8.35 -12.22 5.47
CA HIS A 73 -9.33 -11.94 6.52
C HIS A 73 -10.24 -10.77 6.14
N GLU A 74 -11.12 -10.95 5.17
CA GLU A 74 -12.00 -9.91 4.60
C GLU A 74 -12.78 -9.12 5.65
N LYS A 75 -13.37 -9.82 6.62
CA LYS A 75 -14.12 -9.17 7.72
C LYS A 75 -13.24 -8.22 8.55
N ASN A 76 -11.99 -8.61 8.81
CA ASN A 76 -11.06 -7.77 9.56
C ASN A 76 -10.60 -6.57 8.72
N MET A 77 -10.42 -6.77 7.41
CA MET A 77 -10.09 -5.68 6.49
C MET A 77 -11.20 -4.63 6.47
N LEU A 78 -12.46 -5.04 6.32
CA LEU A 78 -13.62 -4.14 6.38
C LEU A 78 -13.71 -3.43 7.74
N LYS A 79 -13.59 -4.17 8.84
CA LYS A 79 -13.58 -3.60 10.19
C LYS A 79 -12.49 -2.54 10.36
N ASN A 80 -11.31 -2.75 9.78
CA ASN A 80 -10.21 -1.79 9.86
C ASN A 80 -10.49 -0.51 9.06
N THR A 81 -11.19 -0.60 7.93
CA THR A 81 -11.60 0.59 7.16
C THR A 81 -12.67 1.40 7.86
N ASP A 82 -13.53 0.75 8.65
CA ASP A 82 -14.60 1.39 9.41
C ASP A 82 -14.20 1.85 10.80
N LYS A 83 -12.95 1.59 11.19
CA LYS A 83 -12.45 1.99 12.50
C LYS A 83 -12.59 3.50 12.70
N PHE A 84 -13.05 3.90 13.88
CA PHE A 84 -13.35 5.28 14.25
C PHE A 84 -14.33 5.98 13.28
N GLY A 85 -15.36 5.26 12.78
CA GLY A 85 -16.37 5.82 11.89
C GLY A 85 -15.81 6.34 10.58
N GLY A 86 -14.80 5.68 10.04
CA GLY A 86 -14.26 5.97 8.73
C GLY A 86 -13.36 7.21 8.66
N ILE A 87 -12.50 7.45 9.64
CA ILE A 87 -11.48 8.52 9.60
C ILE A 87 -10.66 8.50 8.30
N VAL A 88 -10.52 7.35 7.64
CA VAL A 88 -9.82 7.21 6.34
C VAL A 88 -10.39 8.13 5.26
N PHE A 89 -11.64 8.59 5.41
CA PHE A 89 -12.30 9.53 4.49
C PHE A 89 -12.04 11.01 4.82
N SER A 90 -11.31 11.32 5.88
CA SER A 90 -11.08 12.71 6.33
C SER A 90 -10.55 13.63 5.23
N GLN A 91 -9.68 13.13 4.35
CA GLN A 91 -9.17 13.88 3.20
C GLN A 91 -10.28 14.23 2.20
N LYS A 92 -11.24 13.32 1.95
CA LYS A 92 -12.38 13.61 1.07
C LYS A 92 -13.30 14.68 1.67
N VAL A 93 -13.56 14.62 2.97
CA VAL A 93 -14.34 15.64 3.69
C VAL A 93 -13.67 17.00 3.56
N LEU A 94 -12.35 17.08 3.79
CA LEU A 94 -11.57 18.30 3.65
C LEU A 94 -11.72 18.91 2.26
N LEU A 95 -11.54 18.11 1.21
CA LEU A 95 -11.66 18.59 -0.17
C LEU A 95 -13.08 19.05 -0.47
N LYS A 96 -14.09 18.36 0.03
CA LYS A 96 -15.49 18.73 -0.18
C LYS A 96 -15.86 20.05 0.49
N LEU A 97 -15.34 20.31 1.69
CA LEU A 97 -15.51 21.59 2.38
C LEU A 97 -14.83 22.75 1.63
N ILE A 98 -13.65 22.51 1.04
CA ILE A 98 -12.98 23.51 0.18
C ILE A 98 -13.80 23.78 -1.07
N GLU A 99 -14.38 22.76 -1.72
CA GLU A 99 -15.28 22.94 -2.87
C GLU A 99 -16.51 23.79 -2.53
N LYS A 100 -16.95 23.77 -1.27
CA LYS A 100 -18.06 24.58 -0.75
C LYS A 100 -17.64 26.00 -0.35
N GLY A 101 -16.40 26.37 -0.55
CA GLY A 101 -15.89 27.75 -0.42
C GLY A 101 -15.09 28.04 0.85
N LEU A 102 -14.79 27.05 1.67
CA LEU A 102 -13.86 27.24 2.79
C LEU A 102 -12.42 27.34 2.32
N THR A 103 -11.62 28.10 3.07
CA THR A 103 -10.17 28.04 2.92
C THR A 103 -9.65 26.68 3.40
N ARG A 104 -8.47 26.28 2.94
CA ARG A 104 -7.85 25.02 3.34
C ARG A 104 -7.64 24.95 4.86
N GLU A 105 -7.27 26.05 5.49
CA GLU A 105 -7.00 26.14 6.92
C GLU A 105 -8.30 25.99 7.74
N GLU A 106 -9.40 26.58 7.29
CA GLU A 106 -10.72 26.44 7.93
C GLU A 106 -11.23 25.01 7.82
N ALA A 107 -11.23 24.44 6.60
CA ALA A 107 -11.63 23.06 6.37
C ALA A 107 -10.77 22.08 7.17
N TYR A 108 -9.45 22.30 7.24
CA TYR A 108 -8.54 21.46 8.02
C TYR A 108 -8.89 21.48 9.51
N ARG A 109 -9.14 22.65 10.10
CA ARG A 109 -9.51 22.75 11.53
C ARG A 109 -10.80 22.01 11.86
N ILE A 110 -11.81 22.14 10.99
CA ILE A 110 -13.10 21.44 11.15
C ILE A 110 -12.90 19.92 11.11
N VAL A 111 -12.23 19.44 10.06
CA VAL A 111 -11.97 17.99 9.89
C VAL A 111 -11.12 17.45 11.03
N GLN A 112 -10.07 18.16 11.41
CA GLN A 112 -9.15 17.75 12.47
C GLN A 112 -9.85 17.58 13.83
N ARG A 113 -10.67 18.55 14.26
CA ARG A 113 -11.38 18.44 15.55
C ARG A 113 -12.31 17.22 15.61
N ASN A 114 -13.06 16.98 14.52
CA ASN A 114 -13.97 15.83 14.42
C ASN A 114 -13.22 14.49 14.37
N ALA A 115 -12.09 14.45 13.68
CA ALA A 115 -11.26 13.25 13.57
C ALA A 115 -10.52 12.93 14.88
N ILE A 116 -9.98 13.93 15.56
CA ILE A 116 -9.31 13.75 16.86
C ILE A 116 -10.32 13.27 17.92
N ASP A 117 -11.50 13.89 17.97
CA ASP A 117 -12.54 13.46 18.91
C ASP A 117 -12.94 11.99 18.68
N ALA A 118 -13.14 11.58 17.41
CA ALA A 118 -13.44 10.19 17.10
C ALA A 118 -12.28 9.24 17.49
N PHE A 119 -11.04 9.68 17.33
CA PHE A 119 -9.85 8.86 17.63
C PHE A 119 -9.61 8.71 19.14
N GLU A 120 -9.71 9.81 19.90
CA GLU A 120 -9.40 9.82 21.33
C GLU A 120 -10.51 9.23 22.20
N ASN A 121 -11.78 9.39 21.76
CA ASN A 121 -12.94 8.93 22.50
C ASN A 121 -13.54 7.61 21.97
N ASP A 122 -12.80 6.89 21.10
CA ASP A 122 -13.28 5.65 20.42
C ASP A 122 -14.65 5.85 19.75
N GLY A 123 -14.83 7.06 19.20
CA GLY A 123 -16.09 7.55 18.64
C GLY A 123 -16.24 7.24 17.13
N ASP A 124 -17.18 7.91 16.52
CA ASP A 124 -17.53 7.75 15.09
C ASP A 124 -17.38 9.09 14.36
N PHE A 125 -16.38 9.17 13.47
CA PHE A 125 -16.05 10.37 12.71
C PHE A 125 -17.22 10.85 11.84
N ARG A 126 -17.97 9.94 11.22
CA ARG A 126 -19.15 10.31 10.42
C ARG A 126 -20.25 10.90 11.28
N VAL A 127 -20.51 10.33 12.44
CA VAL A 127 -21.51 10.86 13.41
C VAL A 127 -21.08 12.24 13.89
N ASN A 128 -19.81 12.45 14.19
CA ASN A 128 -19.30 13.75 14.58
C ASN A 128 -19.55 14.82 13.50
N LEU A 129 -19.27 14.49 12.24
CA LEU A 129 -19.53 15.40 11.11
C LEU A 129 -21.01 15.74 10.94
N LEU A 130 -21.91 14.77 11.14
CA LEU A 130 -23.36 14.97 11.05
C LEU A 130 -23.90 15.86 12.17
N ASN A 131 -23.21 15.93 13.33
CA ASN A 131 -23.57 16.76 14.47
C ASN A 131 -22.83 18.10 14.49
N ASP A 132 -21.85 18.33 13.63
CA ASP A 132 -21.08 19.56 13.57
C ASP A 132 -21.81 20.62 12.72
N GLU A 133 -22.21 21.71 13.35
CA GLU A 133 -22.92 22.80 12.67
C GLU A 133 -22.13 23.46 11.53
N ASP A 134 -20.79 23.56 11.67
CA ASP A 134 -19.98 24.15 10.59
C ASP A 134 -19.90 23.24 9.36
N VAL A 135 -20.08 21.93 9.55
CA VAL A 135 -20.19 20.96 8.45
C VAL A 135 -21.58 20.96 7.85
N THR A 136 -22.62 20.86 8.68
CA THR A 136 -24.01 20.72 8.24
C THR A 136 -24.60 21.99 7.60
N LYS A 137 -24.00 23.16 7.84
CA LYS A 137 -24.29 24.40 7.11
C LYS A 137 -23.85 24.35 5.65
N LEU A 138 -22.86 23.55 5.32
CA LEU A 138 -22.21 23.49 3.99
C LEU A 138 -22.50 22.18 3.24
N LEU A 139 -22.61 21.08 3.95
CA LEU A 139 -22.83 19.75 3.41
C LEU A 139 -24.16 19.19 3.90
N THR A 140 -24.94 18.67 2.98
CA THR A 140 -26.14 17.89 3.30
C THR A 140 -25.76 16.51 3.82
N HIS A 141 -26.68 15.85 4.53
CA HIS A 141 -26.48 14.47 4.96
C HIS A 141 -26.19 13.52 3.79
N VAL A 142 -26.83 13.74 2.63
CA VAL A 142 -26.60 12.94 1.43
C VAL A 142 -25.17 13.11 0.91
N GLU A 143 -24.66 14.34 0.85
CA GLU A 143 -23.29 14.61 0.42
C GLU A 143 -22.26 14.01 1.38
N ILE A 144 -22.55 14.01 2.69
CA ILE A 144 -21.70 13.34 3.68
C ILE A 144 -21.71 11.83 3.42
N ASP A 145 -22.86 11.22 3.20
CA ASP A 145 -22.97 9.78 2.92
C ASP A 145 -22.23 9.37 1.64
N GLU A 146 -22.28 10.18 0.59
CA GLU A 146 -21.52 9.96 -0.64
C GLU A 146 -20.00 9.97 -0.39
N ILE A 147 -19.50 10.85 0.48
CA ILE A 147 -18.08 10.89 0.84
C ILE A 147 -17.60 9.55 1.41
N PHE A 148 -18.43 8.89 2.23
CA PHE A 148 -18.12 7.62 2.87
C PHE A 148 -18.34 6.39 1.98
N ASN A 149 -18.69 6.60 0.69
CA ASN A 149 -18.82 5.51 -0.25
C ASN A 149 -17.45 4.93 -0.61
N LYS A 150 -17.22 3.65 -0.21
CA LYS A 150 -15.99 2.90 -0.46
C LYS A 150 -15.80 2.52 -1.92
N GLU A 151 -16.90 2.31 -2.66
CA GLU A 151 -16.88 1.90 -4.07
C GLU A 151 -16.17 2.91 -4.98
N GLU A 152 -16.17 4.18 -4.60
CA GLU A 152 -15.45 5.20 -5.35
C GLU A 152 -13.93 4.94 -5.47
N PHE A 153 -13.31 4.32 -4.46
CA PHE A 153 -11.90 3.96 -4.51
C PHE A 153 -11.64 2.80 -5.48
N LEU A 154 -12.66 2.00 -5.76
CA LEU A 154 -12.58 0.79 -6.58
C LEU A 154 -12.92 1.03 -8.06
N LYS A 155 -13.45 2.21 -8.42
CA LYS A 155 -13.96 2.51 -9.77
C LYS A 155 -12.97 2.25 -10.93
N ASN A 156 -11.68 2.30 -10.66
CA ASN A 156 -10.63 2.08 -11.68
C ASN A 156 -9.95 0.70 -11.57
N ILE A 157 -10.36 -0.15 -10.63
CA ILE A 157 -9.66 -1.41 -10.36
C ILE A 157 -9.70 -2.34 -11.59
N ASN A 158 -10.84 -2.41 -12.26
CA ASN A 158 -11.00 -3.24 -13.46
C ASN A 158 -10.06 -2.78 -14.58
N LYS A 159 -9.91 -1.47 -14.81
CA LYS A 159 -8.97 -0.92 -15.80
C LYS A 159 -7.52 -1.27 -15.49
N ILE A 160 -7.16 -1.38 -14.21
CA ILE A 160 -5.82 -1.78 -13.79
C ILE A 160 -5.60 -3.25 -14.10
N TYR A 161 -6.56 -4.12 -13.77
CA TYR A 161 -6.47 -5.54 -14.07
C TYR A 161 -6.44 -5.83 -15.58
N GLU A 162 -7.26 -5.16 -16.38
CA GLU A 162 -7.27 -5.30 -17.84
C GLU A 162 -5.90 -5.00 -18.46
N ARG A 163 -5.14 -4.05 -17.92
CA ARG A 163 -3.79 -3.73 -18.40
C ARG A 163 -2.74 -4.80 -18.12
N ILE A 164 -2.97 -5.62 -17.10
CA ILE A 164 -1.98 -6.60 -16.61
C ILE A 164 -2.32 -8.01 -17.10
N LEU A 165 -3.61 -8.34 -17.23
CA LEU A 165 -4.08 -9.69 -17.52
C LEU A 165 -4.42 -9.90 -19.00
N ASN A 166 -4.48 -8.84 -19.81
CA ASN A 166 -4.62 -8.87 -21.27
C ASN A 166 -3.32 -8.40 -21.94
#